data_79abb0c746404279af62dfeba21ed19d
#
_entry.id   79abb0c746404279af62dfeba21ed19d
#
_cell.length_a   1.000
_cell.length_b   1.000
_cell.length_c   1.000
_cell.angle_alpha   90.00
_cell.angle_beta   90.00
_cell.angle_gamma   90.00
#
_symmetry.space_group_name_H-M   'P 1'
#
loop_
_entity.id
_entity.type
_entity.pdbx_description
1 polymer ?
#
loop_
_entity_poly.entity_id
_entity_poly.type
_entity_poly.pdbx_seq_one_letter_code
_entity_poly.pdbx_strand_id
1 'polypeptide(L)'
;MVEPWVVLASLALEAAIGYPAALHLRIPHPVVWAGNAISAFERAWNKPAYSFRRRRMLGFVAVVLVGGAAVLLGLGVQWIVDRLAQAIVWSAGGGAAGAASAAGAVGAAGIGGASSLACVVHLAAMAVIALVGTVGLAQRSLFEHVNNVLASLRAGDLPASRERVSLIVGRDTRQLDAAGVSAAALESLAESFNDGIVAPAFWFLIGGLPGLFAYKVINTADSLIGHKEERWRAFGWTAARVDDVVNLVPARIAGMLLVLAGFRGFGVMLSDAAKHASPNAGWPEAAMAGALRVRLGGPATYDGVLHERPVFGTGPAPGVAELQRGLRLYVIACGVMWLAIAGVGAAGALCPH
;
A
#
# COMPACT_ATOMS: atom_id res chain seq x y z
N MET A 1 6.56 1.96 -17.64
CA MET A 1 6.68 2.54 -16.29
C MET A 1 5.98 3.88 -16.27
N VAL A 2 5.35 4.24 -15.16
CA VAL A 2 4.80 5.59 -14.96
C VAL A 2 5.94 6.52 -14.56
N GLU A 3 5.84 7.80 -14.93
CA GLU A 3 6.84 8.78 -14.52
C GLU A 3 6.90 8.87 -12.99
N PRO A 4 8.10 8.82 -12.38
CA PRO A 4 8.27 8.88 -10.93
C PRO A 4 7.62 10.11 -10.28
N TRP A 5 7.53 11.22 -11.00
CA TRP A 5 6.87 12.46 -10.56
C TRP A 5 5.38 12.30 -10.33
N VAL A 6 4.70 11.44 -11.13
CA VAL A 6 3.28 11.10 -10.93
C VAL A 6 3.07 10.35 -9.63
N VAL A 7 3.96 9.38 -9.33
CA VAL A 7 3.91 8.61 -8.08
C VAL A 7 4.16 9.54 -6.89
N LEU A 8 5.14 10.43 -6.98
CA LEU A 8 5.41 11.45 -5.94
C LEU A 8 4.21 12.37 -5.72
N ALA A 9 3.61 12.86 -6.81
CA ALA A 9 2.42 13.70 -6.72
C ALA A 9 1.26 12.96 -6.02
N SER A 10 1.05 11.68 -6.34
CA SER A 10 0.05 10.85 -5.67
C SER A 10 0.32 10.71 -4.17
N LEU A 11 1.58 10.41 -3.79
CA LEU A 11 1.99 10.30 -2.40
C LEU A 11 1.80 11.62 -1.64
N ALA A 12 2.18 12.74 -2.26
CA ALA A 12 2.04 14.06 -1.66
C ALA A 12 0.56 14.46 -1.50
N LEU A 13 -0.27 14.23 -2.51
CA LEU A 13 -1.70 14.50 -2.46
C LEU A 13 -2.40 13.65 -1.38
N GLU A 14 -2.09 12.35 -1.33
CA GLU A 14 -2.66 11.45 -0.33
C GLU A 14 -2.23 11.83 1.09
N ALA A 15 -0.95 12.13 1.32
CA ALA A 15 -0.46 12.59 2.62
C ALA A 15 -1.10 13.92 3.06
N ALA A 16 -1.36 14.83 2.12
CA ALA A 16 -1.96 16.14 2.40
C ALA A 16 -3.47 16.07 2.65
N ILE A 17 -4.20 15.31 1.83
CA ILE A 17 -5.67 15.33 1.79
C ILE A 17 -6.26 14.04 2.37
N GLY A 18 -5.62 12.88 2.14
CA GLY A 18 -6.18 11.56 2.42
C GLY A 18 -7.42 11.27 1.56
N TYR A 19 -8.23 10.30 2.00
CA TYR A 19 -9.54 10.06 1.40
C TYR A 19 -10.61 10.84 2.18
N PRO A 20 -11.19 11.91 1.62
CA PRO A 20 -12.09 12.79 2.38
C PRO A 20 -13.31 12.06 2.92
N ALA A 21 -13.64 12.24 4.19
CA ALA A 21 -14.79 11.62 4.84
C ALA A 21 -16.12 11.91 4.12
N ALA A 22 -16.28 13.13 3.60
CA ALA A 22 -17.46 13.52 2.83
C ALA A 22 -17.60 12.73 1.51
N LEU A 23 -16.46 12.36 0.89
CA LEU A 23 -16.45 11.52 -0.30
C LEU A 23 -16.77 10.06 0.08
N HIS A 24 -16.21 9.58 1.19
CA HIS A 24 -16.45 8.21 1.67
C HIS A 24 -17.94 7.93 1.96
N LEU A 25 -18.67 8.91 2.46
CA LEU A 25 -20.12 8.80 2.71
C LEU A 25 -20.95 8.67 1.41
N ARG A 26 -20.45 9.20 0.29
CA ARG A 26 -21.16 9.17 -1.01
C ARG A 26 -20.69 8.06 -1.91
N ILE A 27 -19.39 7.82 -1.93
CA ILE A 27 -18.72 6.83 -2.79
C ILE A 27 -17.82 5.99 -1.88
N PRO A 28 -18.19 4.74 -1.58
CA PRO A 28 -17.32 3.84 -0.82
C PRO A 28 -15.95 3.74 -1.50
N HIS A 29 -14.90 3.67 -0.69
CA HIS A 29 -13.53 3.53 -1.21
C HIS A 29 -13.43 2.32 -2.17
N PRO A 30 -12.75 2.43 -3.34
CA PRO A 30 -12.68 1.35 -4.33
C PRO A 30 -12.20 0.00 -3.79
N VAL A 31 -11.38 0.00 -2.74
CA VAL A 31 -10.98 -1.22 -2.01
C VAL A 31 -12.21 -1.97 -1.44
N VAL A 32 -13.25 -1.24 -1.02
CA VAL A 32 -14.50 -1.83 -0.52
C VAL A 32 -15.24 -2.56 -1.66
N TRP A 33 -15.21 -2.02 -2.88
CA TRP A 33 -15.82 -2.70 -4.04
C TRP A 33 -15.10 -4.00 -4.36
N ALA A 34 -13.76 -3.98 -4.36
CA ALA A 34 -12.95 -5.18 -4.55
C ALA A 34 -13.22 -6.21 -3.45
N GLY A 35 -13.26 -5.78 -2.19
CA GLY A 35 -13.59 -6.63 -1.04
C GLY A 35 -14.99 -7.25 -1.13
N ASN A 36 -15.98 -6.46 -1.54
CA ASN A 36 -17.35 -6.97 -1.75
C ASN A 36 -17.43 -8.00 -2.87
N ALA A 37 -16.71 -7.79 -3.99
CA ALA A 37 -16.63 -8.74 -5.09
C ALA A 37 -15.98 -10.05 -4.64
N ILE A 38 -14.84 -9.99 -3.95
CA ILE A 38 -14.15 -11.17 -3.40
C ILE A 38 -15.06 -11.92 -2.43
N SER A 39 -15.72 -11.22 -1.52
CA SER A 39 -16.66 -11.80 -0.55
C SER A 39 -17.90 -12.41 -1.22
N ALA A 40 -18.36 -11.83 -2.33
CA ALA A 40 -19.46 -12.39 -3.11
C ALA A 40 -19.06 -13.71 -3.77
N PHE A 41 -17.88 -13.78 -4.38
CA PHE A 41 -17.33 -15.03 -4.92
C PHE A 41 -17.11 -16.08 -3.82
N GLU A 42 -16.57 -15.68 -2.66
CA GLU A 42 -16.38 -16.57 -1.52
C GLU A 42 -17.71 -17.19 -1.09
N ARG A 43 -18.73 -16.37 -0.84
CA ARG A 43 -20.06 -16.85 -0.44
C ARG A 43 -20.70 -17.77 -1.51
N ALA A 44 -20.51 -17.45 -2.78
CA ALA A 44 -21.12 -18.23 -3.88
C ALA A 44 -20.38 -19.56 -4.13
N TRP A 45 -19.04 -19.56 -4.08
CA TRP A 45 -18.22 -20.65 -4.58
C TRP A 45 -17.48 -21.46 -3.51
N ASN A 46 -17.29 -20.93 -2.31
CA ASN A 46 -16.60 -21.61 -1.23
C ASN A 46 -17.55 -22.50 -0.41
N LYS A 47 -18.13 -23.51 -1.04
CA LYS A 47 -19.12 -24.41 -0.39
C LYS A 47 -18.41 -25.56 0.32
N PRO A 48 -18.80 -25.90 1.58
CA PRO A 48 -18.25 -27.05 2.31
C PRO A 48 -18.42 -28.39 1.56
N ALA A 49 -19.49 -28.53 0.74
CA ALA A 49 -19.73 -29.72 -0.07
C ALA A 49 -18.73 -29.91 -1.22
N TYR A 50 -17.93 -28.92 -1.55
CA TYR A 50 -16.94 -29.01 -2.63
C TYR A 50 -15.62 -29.57 -2.11
N SER A 51 -14.96 -30.39 -2.93
CA SER A 51 -13.62 -30.89 -2.62
C SER A 51 -12.61 -29.75 -2.46
N PHE A 52 -11.55 -30.00 -1.70
CA PHE A 52 -10.45 -29.06 -1.50
C PHE A 52 -9.88 -28.51 -2.83
N ARG A 53 -9.67 -29.39 -3.82
CA ARG A 53 -9.18 -29.00 -5.16
C ARG A 53 -10.16 -28.06 -5.87
N ARG A 54 -11.47 -28.36 -5.83
CA ARG A 54 -12.49 -27.51 -6.46
C ARG A 54 -12.54 -26.13 -5.81
N ARG A 55 -12.56 -26.06 -4.48
CA ARG A 55 -12.55 -24.79 -3.74
C ARG A 55 -11.30 -23.95 -4.10
N ARG A 56 -10.13 -24.60 -4.19
CA ARG A 56 -8.88 -23.93 -4.58
C ARG A 56 -8.93 -23.40 -6.02
N MET A 57 -9.44 -24.18 -6.99
CA MET A 57 -9.62 -23.70 -8.37
C MET A 57 -10.59 -22.53 -8.45
N LEU A 58 -11.71 -22.59 -7.74
CA LEU A 58 -12.68 -21.50 -7.72
C LEU A 58 -12.10 -20.23 -7.07
N GLY A 59 -11.30 -20.37 -6.04
CA GLY A 59 -10.53 -19.24 -5.45
C GLY A 59 -9.53 -18.65 -6.42
N PHE A 60 -8.80 -19.47 -7.17
CA PHE A 60 -7.91 -19.00 -8.24
C PHE A 60 -8.69 -18.19 -9.28
N VAL A 61 -9.81 -18.73 -9.77
CA VAL A 61 -10.65 -18.03 -10.76
C VAL A 61 -11.18 -16.71 -10.20
N ALA A 62 -11.62 -16.67 -8.93
CA ALA A 62 -12.08 -15.44 -8.29
C ALA A 62 -10.98 -14.35 -8.25
N VAL A 63 -9.76 -14.71 -7.84
CA VAL A 63 -8.62 -13.78 -7.81
C VAL A 63 -8.26 -13.28 -9.21
N VAL A 64 -8.27 -14.18 -10.23
CA VAL A 64 -8.00 -13.79 -11.61
C VAL A 64 -9.07 -12.87 -12.17
N LEU A 65 -10.35 -13.13 -11.89
CA LEU A 65 -11.45 -12.29 -12.38
C LEU A 65 -11.41 -10.89 -11.75
N VAL A 66 -11.28 -10.79 -10.43
CA VAL A 66 -11.27 -9.48 -9.74
C VAL A 66 -9.97 -8.73 -10.01
N GLY A 67 -8.82 -9.43 -10.00
CA GLY A 67 -7.53 -8.85 -10.33
C GLY A 67 -7.46 -8.41 -11.80
N GLY A 68 -7.93 -9.25 -12.72
CA GLY A 68 -8.03 -8.91 -14.14
C GLY A 68 -8.93 -7.71 -14.41
N ALA A 69 -10.09 -7.64 -13.75
CA ALA A 69 -10.97 -6.47 -13.84
C ALA A 69 -10.28 -5.19 -13.34
N ALA A 70 -9.50 -5.27 -12.26
CA ALA A 70 -8.73 -4.15 -11.73
C ALA A 70 -7.63 -3.69 -12.70
N VAL A 71 -6.91 -4.63 -13.33
CA VAL A 71 -5.93 -4.34 -14.40
C VAL A 71 -6.60 -3.63 -15.58
N LEU A 72 -7.73 -4.18 -16.07
CA LEU A 72 -8.47 -3.60 -17.20
C LEU A 72 -9.00 -2.20 -16.86
N LEU A 73 -9.48 -1.99 -15.64
CA LEU A 73 -9.89 -0.66 -15.16
C LEU A 73 -8.71 0.32 -15.20
N GLY A 74 -7.56 -0.07 -14.67
CA GLY A 74 -6.36 0.77 -14.68
C GLY A 74 -5.89 1.10 -16.09
N LEU A 75 -5.85 0.11 -16.98
CA LEU A 75 -5.54 0.30 -18.41
C LEU A 75 -6.56 1.24 -19.08
N GLY A 76 -7.85 1.03 -18.82
CA GLY A 76 -8.92 1.86 -19.38
C GLY A 76 -8.81 3.33 -18.96
N VAL A 77 -8.54 3.58 -17.67
CA VAL A 77 -8.33 4.95 -17.15
C VAL A 77 -7.12 5.60 -17.82
N GLN A 78 -5.98 4.93 -17.88
CA GLN A 78 -4.78 5.46 -18.53
C GLN A 78 -5.06 5.74 -20.03
N TRP A 79 -5.63 4.78 -20.73
CA TRP A 79 -5.96 4.92 -22.15
C TRP A 79 -6.91 6.11 -22.41
N ILE A 80 -7.96 6.29 -21.60
CA ILE A 80 -8.90 7.41 -21.73
C ILE A 80 -8.17 8.74 -21.52
N VAL A 81 -7.36 8.84 -20.46
CA VAL A 81 -6.60 10.07 -20.17
C VAL A 81 -5.65 10.42 -21.32
N ASP A 82 -4.90 9.44 -21.83
CA ASP A 82 -3.97 9.63 -22.94
C ASP A 82 -4.70 10.03 -24.22
N ARG A 83 -5.84 9.40 -24.54
CA ARG A 83 -6.65 9.72 -25.72
C ARG A 83 -7.26 11.12 -25.65
N LEU A 84 -7.76 11.51 -24.49
CA LEU A 84 -8.29 12.87 -24.30
C LEU A 84 -7.19 13.91 -24.43
N ALA A 85 -6.01 13.67 -23.86
CA ALA A 85 -4.86 14.55 -23.98
C ALA A 85 -4.45 14.72 -25.46
N GLN A 86 -4.32 13.62 -26.21
CA GLN A 86 -4.00 13.63 -27.63
C GLN A 86 -5.06 14.38 -28.45
N ALA A 87 -6.35 14.14 -28.20
CA ALA A 87 -7.45 14.78 -28.92
C ALA A 87 -7.48 16.33 -28.73
N ILE A 88 -7.19 16.80 -27.49
CA ILE A 88 -7.12 18.23 -27.18
C ILE A 88 -5.95 18.88 -27.95
N VAL A 89 -4.76 18.26 -27.92
CA VAL A 89 -3.58 18.76 -28.64
C VAL A 89 -3.84 18.78 -30.15
N TRP A 90 -4.46 17.72 -30.69
CA TRP A 90 -4.81 17.63 -32.12
C TRP A 90 -5.79 18.71 -32.57
N SER A 91 -6.88 18.92 -31.80
CA SER A 91 -7.90 19.91 -32.11
C SER A 91 -7.38 21.34 -32.08
N ALA A 92 -6.42 21.63 -31.19
CA ALA A 92 -5.84 22.96 -31.04
C ALA A 92 -4.71 23.24 -32.04
N GLY A 93 -4.00 22.21 -32.53
CA GLY A 93 -2.87 22.34 -33.46
C GLY A 93 -3.24 22.33 -34.95
N GLY A 94 -4.51 22.31 -35.30
CA GLY A 94 -4.94 22.39 -36.71
C GLY A 94 -4.58 21.18 -37.59
N GLY A 95 -4.68 19.95 -37.08
CA GLY A 95 -4.52 18.73 -37.89
C GLY A 95 -3.07 18.25 -38.00
N ALA A 96 -2.60 17.93 -39.23
CA ALA A 96 -1.31 17.22 -39.47
C ALA A 96 -0.05 17.91 -38.89
N ALA A 97 -0.05 19.24 -38.68
CA ALA A 97 1.05 19.96 -38.06
C ALA A 97 1.20 19.67 -36.57
N GLY A 98 0.09 19.37 -35.87
CA GLY A 98 0.12 18.96 -34.43
C GLY A 98 0.64 17.55 -34.21
N ALA A 99 0.43 16.63 -35.16
CA ALA A 99 0.89 15.23 -35.05
C ALA A 99 2.41 15.09 -35.14
N ALA A 100 3.09 15.91 -35.93
CA ALA A 100 4.53 15.95 -36.08
C ALA A 100 5.21 16.46 -34.80
N SER A 101 4.58 17.39 -34.06
CA SER A 101 5.05 17.90 -32.77
C SER A 101 4.94 16.87 -31.64
N ALA A 102 3.85 16.05 -31.66
CA ALA A 102 3.65 15.00 -30.67
C ALA A 102 4.61 13.81 -30.84
N ALA A 103 5.22 13.64 -32.04
CA ALA A 103 6.13 12.53 -32.36
C ALA A 103 7.63 12.88 -32.16
N GLY A 104 7.96 14.01 -31.49
CA GLY A 104 9.35 14.30 -31.07
C GLY A 104 10.26 14.92 -32.13
N ALA A 105 9.73 15.41 -33.28
CA ALA A 105 10.51 16.16 -34.26
C ALA A 105 10.63 17.64 -33.86
N VAL A 106 11.61 18.01 -33.06
CA VAL A 106 12.01 19.40 -32.81
C VAL A 106 12.81 19.91 -34.00
N GLY A 107 12.12 20.48 -34.96
CA GLY A 107 12.70 21.26 -36.07
C GLY A 107 12.31 22.73 -35.88
N ALA A 108 13.33 23.59 -35.76
CA ALA A 108 13.20 25.01 -35.47
C ALA A 108 12.25 25.73 -36.46
N ALA A 109 11.41 26.56 -35.90
CA ALA A 109 10.82 27.82 -36.32
C ALA A 109 9.28 27.85 -36.22
N GLY A 110 8.78 28.61 -35.25
CA GLY A 110 7.41 29.17 -35.30
C GLY A 110 6.34 28.44 -34.46
N ILE A 111 6.56 28.00 -33.22
CA ILE A 111 5.54 27.26 -32.46
C ILE A 111 5.58 27.62 -30.96
N GLY A 112 5.52 28.90 -30.59
CA GLY A 112 5.43 29.29 -29.18
C GLY A 112 4.12 28.88 -28.47
N GLY A 113 3.02 28.74 -29.19
CA GLY A 113 1.69 28.46 -28.63
C GLY A 113 1.32 26.98 -28.56
N ALA A 114 1.62 26.19 -29.58
CA ALA A 114 1.24 24.79 -29.66
C ALA A 114 2.07 23.91 -28.70
N SER A 115 3.36 24.25 -28.49
CA SER A 115 4.24 23.55 -27.54
C SER A 115 3.84 23.81 -26.09
N SER A 116 3.38 25.04 -25.77
CA SER A 116 2.92 25.38 -24.42
C SER A 116 1.61 24.66 -24.05
N LEU A 117 0.65 24.59 -25.02
CA LEU A 117 -0.59 23.85 -24.79
C LEU A 117 -0.34 22.34 -24.61
N ALA A 118 0.49 21.73 -25.43
CA ALA A 118 0.82 20.32 -25.31
C ALA A 118 1.45 20.01 -23.93
N CYS A 119 2.33 20.88 -23.44
CA CYS A 119 2.91 20.76 -22.10
C CYS A 119 1.84 20.84 -21.00
N VAL A 120 0.94 21.84 -21.08
CA VAL A 120 -0.16 22.01 -20.11
C VAL A 120 -1.09 20.80 -20.12
N VAL A 121 -1.46 20.29 -21.29
CA VAL A 121 -2.33 19.11 -21.43
C VAL A 121 -1.64 17.86 -20.86
N HIS A 122 -0.34 17.68 -21.13
CA HIS A 122 0.42 16.57 -20.56
C HIS A 122 0.47 16.64 -19.03
N LEU A 123 0.76 17.81 -18.47
CA LEU A 123 0.75 18.02 -17.00
C LEU A 123 -0.63 17.77 -16.39
N ALA A 124 -1.71 18.18 -17.08
CA ALA A 124 -3.08 17.89 -16.64
C ALA A 124 -3.37 16.39 -16.65
N ALA A 125 -2.94 15.66 -17.68
CA ALA A 125 -3.07 14.21 -17.77
C ALA A 125 -2.32 13.52 -16.61
N MET A 126 -1.08 13.94 -16.36
CA MET A 126 -0.30 13.44 -15.22
C MET A 126 -0.99 13.72 -13.87
N ALA A 127 -1.56 14.91 -13.69
CA ALA A 127 -2.29 15.27 -12.48
C ALA A 127 -3.55 14.41 -12.28
N VAL A 128 -4.28 14.07 -13.35
CA VAL A 128 -5.42 13.15 -13.27
C VAL A 128 -4.96 11.75 -12.85
N ILE A 129 -3.89 11.21 -13.46
CA ILE A 129 -3.34 9.90 -13.09
C ILE A 129 -2.85 9.93 -11.64
N ALA A 130 -2.19 11.01 -11.21
CA ALA A 130 -1.74 11.18 -9.84
C ALA A 130 -2.92 11.20 -8.85
N LEU A 131 -3.99 11.92 -9.17
CA LEU A 131 -5.21 11.97 -8.35
C LEU A 131 -5.85 10.59 -8.23
N VAL A 132 -5.99 9.86 -9.33
CA VAL A 132 -6.52 8.49 -9.31
C VAL A 132 -5.60 7.55 -8.54
N GLY A 133 -4.28 7.74 -8.64
CA GLY A 133 -3.27 6.97 -7.91
C GLY A 133 -3.38 7.09 -6.39
N THR A 134 -3.88 8.22 -5.85
CA THR A 134 -4.06 8.40 -4.39
C THR A 134 -4.94 7.33 -3.77
N VAL A 135 -5.90 6.81 -4.52
CA VAL A 135 -6.85 5.78 -4.04
C VAL A 135 -6.16 4.46 -3.63
N GLY A 136 -4.99 4.18 -4.19
CA GLY A 136 -4.22 2.97 -3.82
C GLY A 136 -3.30 3.14 -2.61
N LEU A 137 -3.16 4.35 -2.08
CA LEU A 137 -2.20 4.73 -1.04
C LEU A 137 -2.92 5.02 0.28
N ALA A 138 -2.21 4.92 1.41
CA ALA A 138 -2.83 5.06 2.73
C ALA A 138 -1.90 5.71 3.79
N GLN A 139 -1.04 6.67 3.39
CA GLN A 139 -0.08 7.30 4.32
C GLN A 139 -0.79 8.06 5.43
N ARG A 140 -1.73 8.94 5.05
CA ARG A 140 -2.46 9.75 6.02
C ARG A 140 -3.35 8.92 6.91
N SER A 141 -4.12 8.00 6.33
CA SER A 141 -5.02 7.13 7.08
C SER A 141 -4.26 6.30 8.12
N LEU A 142 -3.12 5.70 7.75
CA LEU A 142 -2.29 4.93 8.67
C LEU A 142 -1.75 5.79 9.81
N PHE A 143 -1.24 6.99 9.46
CA PHE A 143 -0.78 7.96 10.47
C PHE A 143 -1.90 8.32 11.46
N GLU A 144 -3.08 8.67 10.98
CA GLU A 144 -4.22 9.08 11.79
C GLU A 144 -4.68 7.96 12.73
N HIS A 145 -4.79 6.72 12.25
CA HIS A 145 -5.19 5.59 13.08
C HIS A 145 -4.21 5.34 14.22
N VAL A 146 -2.91 5.28 13.94
CA VAL A 146 -1.89 5.05 14.97
C VAL A 146 -1.77 6.25 15.91
N ASN A 147 -1.88 7.48 15.40
CA ASN A 147 -1.88 8.68 16.22
C ASN A 147 -3.09 8.74 17.17
N ASN A 148 -4.25 8.25 16.75
CA ASN A 148 -5.42 8.15 17.62
C ASN A 148 -5.21 7.15 18.76
N VAL A 149 -4.53 6.01 18.51
CA VAL A 149 -4.12 5.08 19.57
C VAL A 149 -3.14 5.76 20.53
N LEU A 150 -2.13 6.47 20.00
CA LEU A 150 -1.16 7.22 20.79
C LEU A 150 -1.83 8.28 21.66
N ALA A 151 -2.78 9.02 21.11
CA ALA A 151 -3.51 10.07 21.84
C ALA A 151 -4.29 9.52 23.03
N SER A 152 -5.01 8.41 22.88
CA SER A 152 -5.73 7.77 23.97
C SER A 152 -4.80 7.17 25.03
N LEU A 153 -3.68 6.56 24.64
CA LEU A 153 -2.67 6.07 25.60
C LEU A 153 -2.05 7.23 26.40
N ARG A 154 -1.79 8.37 25.79
CA ARG A 154 -1.28 9.57 26.48
C ARG A 154 -2.27 10.15 27.48
N ALA A 155 -3.55 10.06 27.17
CA ALA A 155 -4.62 10.47 28.08
C ALA A 155 -4.83 9.50 29.25
N GLY A 156 -4.14 8.34 29.26
CA GLY A 156 -4.32 7.28 30.24
C GLY A 156 -5.63 6.49 30.04
N ASP A 157 -6.33 6.70 28.93
CA ASP A 157 -7.59 6.02 28.60
C ASP A 157 -7.30 4.67 27.91
N LEU A 158 -7.03 3.65 28.72
CA LEU A 158 -6.75 2.31 28.21
C LEU A 158 -7.94 1.65 27.50
N PRO A 159 -9.19 1.77 27.98
CA PRO A 159 -10.37 1.30 27.25
C PRO A 159 -10.47 1.87 25.83
N ALA A 160 -10.39 3.19 25.66
CA ALA A 160 -10.40 3.83 24.35
C ALA A 160 -9.18 3.42 23.50
N SER A 161 -8.01 3.20 24.11
CA SER A 161 -6.82 2.75 23.40
C SER A 161 -7.00 1.34 22.82
N ARG A 162 -7.63 0.44 23.56
CA ARG A 162 -7.97 -0.93 23.13
C ARG A 162 -8.99 -0.92 21.97
N GLU A 163 -9.99 -0.06 22.04
CA GLU A 163 -10.97 0.12 20.97
C GLU A 163 -10.29 0.64 19.70
N ARG A 164 -9.46 1.69 19.82
CA ARG A 164 -8.78 2.27 18.65
C ARG A 164 -7.78 1.33 18.00
N VAL A 165 -7.01 0.58 18.78
CA VAL A 165 -6.07 -0.39 18.22
C VAL A 165 -6.80 -1.57 17.58
N SER A 166 -7.98 -1.97 18.05
CA SER A 166 -8.78 -3.03 17.44
C SER A 166 -9.24 -2.73 16.01
N LEU A 167 -9.24 -1.46 15.61
CA LEU A 167 -9.56 -1.06 14.23
C LEU A 167 -8.42 -1.32 13.23
N ILE A 168 -7.20 -1.60 13.72
CA ILE A 168 -6.00 -1.77 12.89
C ILE A 168 -5.28 -3.09 13.12
N VAL A 169 -5.78 -3.94 14.03
CA VAL A 169 -5.20 -5.28 14.30
C VAL A 169 -6.28 -6.35 14.29
N GLY A 170 -5.92 -7.57 13.87
CA GLY A 170 -6.85 -8.70 13.85
C GLY A 170 -6.93 -9.50 15.16
N ARG A 171 -6.08 -9.17 16.17
CA ARG A 171 -6.03 -9.89 17.45
C ARG A 171 -7.04 -9.34 18.46
N ASP A 172 -7.33 -10.14 19.51
CA ASP A 172 -8.12 -9.69 20.65
C ASP A 172 -7.37 -8.60 21.43
N THR A 173 -8.03 -7.42 21.56
CA THR A 173 -7.41 -6.25 22.22
C THR A 173 -7.91 -6.02 23.64
N ARG A 174 -8.98 -6.69 24.06
CA ARG A 174 -9.73 -6.41 25.30
C ARG A 174 -8.89 -6.58 26.58
N GLN A 175 -7.88 -7.43 26.54
CA GLN A 175 -7.03 -7.71 27.71
C GLN A 175 -5.63 -7.09 27.60
N LEU A 176 -5.29 -6.38 26.51
CA LEU A 176 -3.99 -5.75 26.34
C LEU A 176 -3.81 -4.63 27.39
N ASP A 177 -2.63 -4.63 28.04
CA ASP A 177 -2.17 -3.48 28.79
C ASP A 177 -1.64 -2.37 27.86
N ALA A 178 -1.16 -1.27 28.41
CA ALA A 178 -0.64 -0.15 27.61
C ALA A 178 0.58 -0.55 26.75
N ALA A 179 1.42 -1.47 27.25
CA ALA A 179 2.56 -1.99 26.50
C ALA A 179 2.10 -2.90 25.36
N GLY A 180 1.13 -3.77 25.60
CA GLY A 180 0.52 -4.63 24.59
C GLY A 180 -0.18 -3.84 23.49
N VAL A 181 -0.91 -2.76 23.85
CA VAL A 181 -1.53 -1.84 22.86
C VAL A 181 -0.44 -1.14 22.02
N SER A 182 0.64 -0.67 22.67
CA SER A 182 1.74 0.00 21.96
C SER A 182 2.46 -0.95 21.00
N ALA A 183 2.72 -2.21 21.44
CA ALA A 183 3.32 -3.24 20.59
C ALA A 183 2.42 -3.56 19.39
N ALA A 184 1.12 -3.79 19.62
CA ALA A 184 0.15 -4.08 18.58
C ALA A 184 0.07 -2.96 17.54
N ALA A 185 0.06 -1.69 17.99
CA ALA A 185 0.05 -0.54 17.08
C ALA A 185 1.34 -0.40 16.28
N LEU A 186 2.51 -0.70 16.87
CA LEU A 186 3.81 -0.66 16.16
C LEU A 186 3.94 -1.78 15.12
N GLU A 187 3.49 -2.99 15.43
CA GLU A 187 3.45 -4.12 14.50
C GLU A 187 2.56 -3.79 13.31
N SER A 188 1.32 -3.33 13.57
CA SER A 188 0.39 -2.92 12.52
C SER A 188 0.93 -1.75 11.69
N LEU A 189 1.60 -0.76 12.31
CA LEU A 189 2.24 0.35 11.61
C LEU A 189 3.33 -0.15 10.67
N ALA A 190 4.16 -1.09 11.10
CA ALA A 190 5.25 -1.64 10.30
C ALA A 190 4.74 -2.46 9.11
N GLU A 191 3.79 -3.36 9.33
CA GLU A 191 3.17 -4.18 8.30
C GLU A 191 2.40 -3.31 7.29
N SER A 192 1.54 -2.40 7.78
CA SER A 192 0.76 -1.50 6.93
C SER A 192 1.62 -0.46 6.19
N PHE A 193 2.82 -0.12 6.68
CA PHE A 193 3.77 0.69 5.94
C PHE A 193 4.19 -0.01 4.63
N ASN A 194 4.41 -1.33 4.66
CA ASN A 194 4.59 -2.08 3.43
C ASN A 194 3.31 -2.10 2.59
N ASP A 195 2.21 -2.64 3.14
CA ASP A 195 1.02 -3.02 2.38
C ASP A 195 0.15 -1.84 1.94
N GLY A 196 0.20 -0.75 2.69
CA GLY A 196 -0.55 0.46 2.41
C GLY A 196 0.23 1.54 1.65
N ILE A 197 1.57 1.46 1.59
CA ILE A 197 2.37 2.56 1.07
C ILE A 197 3.49 2.09 0.15
N VAL A 198 4.45 1.28 0.65
CA VAL A 198 5.66 0.93 -0.11
C VAL A 198 5.32 0.04 -1.29
N ALA A 199 4.57 -1.02 -1.08
CA ALA A 199 4.21 -1.95 -2.14
C ALA A 199 3.23 -1.34 -3.17
N PRO A 200 2.19 -0.59 -2.77
CA PRO A 200 1.38 0.16 -3.73
C PRO A 200 2.19 1.14 -4.58
N ALA A 201 3.09 1.93 -3.96
CA ALA A 201 3.95 2.87 -4.67
C ALA A 201 4.92 2.16 -5.63
N PHE A 202 5.49 1.03 -5.22
CA PHE A 202 6.36 0.19 -6.03
C PHE A 202 5.63 -0.34 -7.29
N TRP A 203 4.44 -0.92 -7.12
CA TRP A 203 3.66 -1.43 -8.24
C TRP A 203 3.08 -0.32 -9.11
N PHE A 204 2.80 0.85 -8.54
CA PHE A 204 2.42 2.02 -9.32
C PHE A 204 3.57 2.52 -10.20
N LEU A 205 4.80 2.56 -9.67
CA LEU A 205 5.97 2.99 -10.43
C LEU A 205 6.27 2.05 -11.61
N ILE A 206 6.14 0.73 -11.39
CA ILE A 206 6.48 -0.28 -12.41
C ILE A 206 5.34 -0.48 -13.41
N GLY A 207 4.12 -0.64 -12.92
CA GLY A 207 2.96 -1.08 -13.70
C GLY A 207 1.88 -0.02 -13.89
N GLY A 208 2.10 1.24 -13.49
CA GLY A 208 1.10 2.30 -13.57
C GLY A 208 -0.15 2.01 -12.73
N LEU A 209 -1.28 2.61 -13.10
CA LEU A 209 -2.57 2.34 -12.47
C LEU A 209 -2.96 0.85 -12.53
N PRO A 210 -2.73 0.11 -13.63
CA PRO A 210 -2.95 -1.33 -13.65
C PRO A 210 -2.19 -2.10 -12.56
N GLY A 211 -0.90 -1.79 -12.38
CA GLY A 211 -0.07 -2.40 -11.36
C GLY A 211 -0.53 -2.06 -9.94
N LEU A 212 -0.85 -0.80 -9.69
CA LEU A 212 -1.40 -0.33 -8.42
C LEU A 212 -2.71 -1.03 -8.07
N PHE A 213 -3.65 -1.09 -9.02
CA PHE A 213 -4.97 -1.67 -8.76
C PHE A 213 -4.91 -3.18 -8.61
N ALA A 214 -4.10 -3.87 -9.42
CA ALA A 214 -3.86 -5.31 -9.27
C ALA A 214 -3.31 -5.63 -7.88
N TYR A 215 -2.27 -4.90 -7.45
CA TYR A 215 -1.69 -5.08 -6.14
C TYR A 215 -2.75 -4.87 -5.02
N LYS A 216 -3.51 -3.78 -5.07
CA LYS A 216 -4.53 -3.50 -4.03
C LYS A 216 -5.61 -4.57 -3.97
N VAL A 217 -6.02 -5.13 -5.11
CA VAL A 217 -6.98 -6.25 -5.14
C VAL A 217 -6.39 -7.51 -4.53
N ILE A 218 -5.13 -7.86 -4.86
CA ILE A 218 -4.45 -9.03 -4.34
C ILE A 218 -4.30 -8.92 -2.82
N ASN A 219 -3.78 -7.79 -2.33
CA ASN A 219 -3.62 -7.52 -0.90
C ASN A 219 -4.95 -7.54 -0.14
N THR A 220 -6.02 -6.96 -0.73
CA THR A 220 -7.38 -7.03 -0.17
C THR A 220 -7.92 -8.46 -0.14
N ALA A 221 -7.65 -9.25 -1.18
CA ALA A 221 -8.06 -10.65 -1.23
C ALA A 221 -7.35 -11.47 -0.15
N ASP A 222 -6.05 -11.29 0.02
CA ASP A 222 -5.31 -11.97 1.10
C ASP A 222 -5.88 -11.61 2.47
N SER A 223 -6.07 -10.32 2.74
CA SER A 223 -6.65 -9.84 4.02
C SER A 223 -8.03 -10.40 4.32
N LEU A 224 -8.85 -10.72 3.30
CA LEU A 224 -10.22 -11.22 3.49
C LEU A 224 -10.33 -12.74 3.50
N ILE A 225 -9.54 -13.42 2.68
CA ILE A 225 -9.67 -14.87 2.45
C ILE A 225 -8.35 -15.64 2.53
N GLY A 226 -7.20 -14.97 2.73
CA GLY A 226 -5.87 -15.61 2.78
C GLY A 226 -5.58 -16.37 4.09
N HIS A 227 -6.55 -16.44 4.99
CA HIS A 227 -6.40 -17.05 6.31
C HIS A 227 -6.20 -18.56 6.24
N LYS A 228 -5.47 -19.11 7.26
CA LYS A 228 -5.14 -20.54 7.35
C LYS A 228 -6.26 -21.42 7.90
N GLU A 229 -7.34 -20.83 8.36
CA GLU A 229 -8.51 -21.52 8.88
C GLU A 229 -9.16 -22.43 7.81
N GLU A 230 -9.78 -23.52 8.22
CA GLU A 230 -10.32 -24.55 7.33
C GLU A 230 -11.27 -23.98 6.28
N ARG A 231 -12.06 -22.97 6.66
CA ARG A 231 -12.97 -22.28 5.74
C ARG A 231 -12.24 -21.67 4.54
N TRP A 232 -11.11 -20.97 4.77
CA TRP A 232 -10.42 -20.21 3.73
C TRP A 232 -9.18 -20.92 3.18
N ARG A 233 -8.61 -21.89 3.89
CA ARG A 233 -7.35 -22.56 3.54
C ARG A 233 -7.29 -23.08 2.10
N ALA A 234 -8.41 -23.55 1.54
CA ALA A 234 -8.49 -23.99 0.14
C ALA A 234 -8.77 -22.80 -0.80
N PHE A 235 -9.83 -22.06 -0.54
CA PHE A 235 -10.31 -20.99 -1.42
C PHE A 235 -9.35 -19.81 -1.47
N GLY A 236 -8.83 -19.36 -0.35
CA GLY A 236 -7.91 -18.22 -0.24
C GLY A 236 -6.46 -18.53 -0.57
N TRP A 237 -6.12 -19.80 -0.81
CA TRP A 237 -4.73 -20.20 -1.05
C TRP A 237 -4.03 -19.37 -2.13
N THR A 238 -4.73 -19.08 -3.23
CA THR A 238 -4.17 -18.31 -4.35
C THR A 238 -3.92 -16.86 -3.94
N ALA A 239 -4.88 -16.24 -3.25
CA ALA A 239 -4.72 -14.88 -2.74
C ALA A 239 -3.47 -14.77 -1.86
N ALA A 240 -3.33 -15.67 -0.87
CA ALA A 240 -2.19 -15.70 0.03
C ALA A 240 -0.86 -15.91 -0.72
N ARG A 241 -0.80 -16.80 -1.70
CA ARG A 241 0.46 -17.07 -2.43
C ARG A 241 0.84 -15.97 -3.39
N VAL A 242 -0.13 -15.35 -4.05
CA VAL A 242 0.16 -14.23 -4.94
C VAL A 242 0.57 -13.00 -4.13
N ASP A 243 -0.11 -12.73 -3.00
CA ASP A 243 0.30 -11.66 -2.07
C ASP A 243 1.71 -11.88 -1.54
N ASP A 244 2.05 -13.10 -1.11
CA ASP A 244 3.41 -13.47 -0.70
C ASP A 244 4.45 -13.09 -1.78
N VAL A 245 4.15 -13.37 -3.06
CA VAL A 245 5.08 -13.10 -4.18
C VAL A 245 5.18 -11.61 -4.51
N VAL A 246 4.06 -10.91 -4.61
CA VAL A 246 4.07 -9.48 -4.99
C VAL A 246 4.64 -8.58 -3.89
N ASN A 247 4.70 -9.05 -2.65
CA ASN A 247 5.30 -8.37 -1.51
C ASN A 247 6.78 -8.72 -1.29
N LEU A 248 7.37 -9.70 -2.00
CA LEU A 248 8.76 -10.12 -1.75
C LEU A 248 9.74 -8.95 -1.80
N VAL A 249 9.73 -8.17 -2.85
CA VAL A 249 10.62 -7.01 -3.00
C VAL A 249 10.18 -5.83 -2.15
N PRO A 250 8.90 -5.40 -2.19
CA PRO A 250 8.42 -4.27 -1.40
C PRO A 250 8.68 -4.38 0.09
N ALA A 251 8.46 -5.56 0.70
CA ALA A 251 8.66 -5.74 2.14
C ALA A 251 10.12 -5.54 2.57
N ARG A 252 11.08 -5.93 1.73
CA ARG A 252 12.51 -5.69 1.99
C ARG A 252 12.85 -4.21 1.84
N ILE A 253 12.25 -3.54 0.85
CA ILE A 253 12.37 -2.09 0.69
C ILE A 253 11.76 -1.38 1.92
N ALA A 254 10.59 -1.79 2.39
CA ALA A 254 9.95 -1.21 3.58
C ALA A 254 10.82 -1.36 4.83
N GLY A 255 11.35 -2.56 5.08
CA GLY A 255 12.30 -2.80 6.16
C GLY A 255 13.56 -1.93 6.05
N MET A 256 14.14 -1.83 4.85
CA MET A 256 15.32 -0.99 4.61
C MET A 256 15.04 0.50 4.83
N LEU A 257 13.87 1.01 4.39
CA LEU A 257 13.46 2.40 4.62
C LEU A 257 13.34 2.72 6.11
N LEU A 258 12.79 1.79 6.92
CA LEU A 258 12.71 1.94 8.38
C LEU A 258 14.11 1.93 9.02
N VAL A 259 15.00 1.07 8.56
CA VAL A 259 16.41 1.03 9.04
C VAL A 259 17.13 2.32 8.71
N LEU A 260 17.00 2.83 7.48
CA LEU A 260 17.59 4.10 7.04
C LEU A 260 17.03 5.27 7.85
N ALA A 261 15.72 5.33 8.03
CA ALA A 261 15.07 6.38 8.82
C ALA A 261 15.53 6.39 10.30
N GLY A 262 15.79 5.20 10.87
CA GLY A 262 16.25 5.04 12.25
C GLY A 262 17.79 5.06 12.42
N PHE A 263 18.54 5.01 11.33
CA PHE A 263 20.02 4.83 11.30
C PHE A 263 20.49 3.60 12.10
N ARG A 264 19.63 2.59 12.29
CA ARG A 264 19.89 1.37 13.08
C ARG A 264 18.83 0.30 12.84
N GLY A 265 19.07 -0.90 13.36
CA GLY A 265 18.10 -2.00 13.29
C GLY A 265 18.40 -3.01 12.17
N PHE A 266 19.42 -2.77 11.32
CA PHE A 266 19.75 -3.66 10.20
C PHE A 266 20.05 -5.08 10.66
N GLY A 267 20.85 -5.25 11.74
CA GLY A 267 21.16 -6.58 12.30
C GLY A 267 19.91 -7.33 12.77
N VAL A 268 19.01 -6.64 13.49
CA VAL A 268 17.74 -7.23 13.95
C VAL A 268 16.85 -7.59 12.76
N MET A 269 16.73 -6.71 11.77
CA MET A 269 15.97 -7.00 10.55
C MET A 269 16.47 -8.29 9.87
N LEU A 270 17.78 -8.44 9.68
CA LEU A 270 18.34 -9.62 9.01
C LEU A 270 18.22 -10.90 9.85
N SER A 271 18.42 -10.83 11.18
CA SER A 271 18.39 -12.01 12.05
C SER A 271 16.97 -12.50 12.33
N ASP A 272 16.01 -11.58 12.39
CA ASP A 272 14.69 -11.87 12.94
C ASP A 272 13.57 -11.94 11.89
N ALA A 273 13.72 -11.30 10.73
CA ALA A 273 12.66 -11.24 9.72
C ALA A 273 12.16 -12.64 9.29
N ALA A 274 13.07 -13.60 9.14
CA ALA A 274 12.74 -14.97 8.71
C ALA A 274 12.00 -15.78 9.77
N LYS A 275 11.89 -15.29 11.02
CA LYS A 275 11.12 -15.96 12.07
C LYS A 275 9.62 -15.84 11.86
N HIS A 276 9.16 -14.84 11.09
CA HIS A 276 7.74 -14.60 10.82
C HIS A 276 7.15 -15.70 9.93
N ALA A 277 5.86 -16.03 10.17
CA ALA A 277 5.13 -17.03 9.39
C ALA A 277 4.85 -16.59 7.93
N SER A 278 4.76 -15.27 7.68
CA SER A 278 4.76 -14.68 6.34
C SER A 278 6.20 -14.41 5.91
N PRO A 279 6.56 -14.64 4.63
CA PRO A 279 7.90 -14.33 4.11
C PRO A 279 8.18 -12.82 4.02
N ASN A 280 7.18 -11.99 4.29
CA ASN A 280 7.18 -10.55 4.05
C ASN A 280 7.03 -9.71 5.33
N ALA A 281 6.01 -9.92 6.14
CA ALA A 281 5.67 -9.08 7.30
C ALA A 281 6.82 -8.97 8.32
N GLY A 282 7.62 -10.01 8.47
CA GLY A 282 8.77 -9.99 9.39
C GLY A 282 9.84 -8.95 9.05
N TRP A 283 9.98 -8.52 7.79
CA TRP A 283 11.00 -7.53 7.40
C TRP A 283 10.74 -6.15 8.00
N PRO A 284 9.57 -5.52 7.79
CA PRO A 284 9.27 -4.23 8.40
C PRO A 284 9.09 -4.33 9.91
N GLU A 285 8.52 -5.43 10.46
CA GLU A 285 8.35 -5.59 11.91
C GLU A 285 9.70 -5.70 12.64
N ALA A 286 10.61 -6.55 12.17
CA ALA A 286 11.94 -6.67 12.75
C ALA A 286 12.77 -5.39 12.58
N ALA A 287 12.63 -4.68 11.44
CA ALA A 287 13.26 -3.39 11.23
C ALA A 287 12.76 -2.34 12.24
N MET A 288 11.44 -2.26 12.47
CA MET A 288 10.81 -1.38 13.46
C MET A 288 11.31 -1.71 14.89
N ALA A 289 11.32 -3.00 15.27
CA ALA A 289 11.83 -3.45 16.57
C ALA A 289 13.28 -3.03 16.79
N GLY A 290 14.13 -3.26 15.78
CA GLY A 290 15.55 -2.91 15.84
C GLY A 290 15.79 -1.40 15.85
N ALA A 291 15.06 -0.64 15.03
CA ALA A 291 15.17 0.82 14.97
C ALA A 291 14.77 1.49 16.30
N LEU A 292 13.75 0.97 16.97
CA LEU A 292 13.26 1.49 18.25
C LEU A 292 13.97 0.90 19.46
N ARG A 293 14.74 -0.18 19.29
CA ARG A 293 15.37 -0.98 20.37
C ARG A 293 14.33 -1.54 21.35
N VAL A 294 13.25 -2.09 20.82
CA VAL A 294 12.17 -2.72 21.57
C VAL A 294 12.02 -4.18 21.15
N ARG A 295 11.21 -4.95 21.89
CA ARG A 295 10.70 -6.23 21.41
C ARG A 295 9.28 -6.06 20.88
N LEU A 296 9.02 -6.63 19.70
CA LEU A 296 7.71 -6.74 19.07
C LEU A 296 7.36 -8.21 18.87
N GLY A 297 6.12 -8.53 18.55
CA GLY A 297 5.66 -9.92 18.43
C GLY A 297 5.37 -10.56 19.80
N GLY A 298 5.57 -11.86 19.86
CA GLY A 298 5.22 -12.68 21.02
C GLY A 298 3.77 -13.18 20.97
N PRO A 299 3.35 -13.98 21.99
CA PRO A 299 2.03 -14.59 22.00
C PRO A 299 0.89 -13.60 21.84
N ALA A 300 -0.13 -13.96 21.06
CA ALA A 300 -1.31 -13.13 20.85
C ALA A 300 -2.58 -14.00 20.81
N THR A 301 -3.69 -13.45 21.28
CA THR A 301 -4.98 -14.14 21.31
C THR A 301 -5.80 -13.73 20.08
N TYR A 302 -6.37 -14.72 19.40
CA TYR A 302 -7.31 -14.55 18.28
C TYR A 302 -8.54 -15.39 18.59
N ASP A 303 -9.72 -14.81 18.57
CA ASP A 303 -11.00 -15.46 18.90
C ASP A 303 -10.95 -16.28 20.20
N GLY A 304 -10.27 -15.74 21.22
CA GLY A 304 -10.10 -16.37 22.52
C GLY A 304 -9.03 -17.48 22.57
N VAL A 305 -8.35 -17.79 21.47
CA VAL A 305 -7.28 -18.82 21.41
C VAL A 305 -5.90 -18.14 21.40
N LEU A 306 -5.03 -18.59 22.30
CA LEU A 306 -3.65 -18.11 22.36
C LEU A 306 -2.80 -18.76 21.24
N HIS A 307 -2.14 -17.94 20.46
CA HIS A 307 -1.22 -18.35 19.41
C HIS A 307 0.19 -17.90 19.73
N GLU A 308 1.13 -18.84 19.68
CA GLU A 308 2.56 -18.55 19.77
C GLU A 308 3.02 -17.83 18.51
N ARG A 309 3.71 -16.70 18.68
CA ARG A 309 4.27 -15.87 17.60
C ARG A 309 5.74 -15.57 17.91
N PRO A 310 6.59 -15.42 16.89
CA PRO A 310 7.98 -15.05 17.10
C PRO A 310 8.09 -13.66 17.75
N VAL A 311 9.21 -13.47 18.45
CA VAL A 311 9.61 -12.17 19.02
C VAL A 311 10.70 -11.59 18.13
N PHE A 312 10.57 -10.30 17.81
CA PHE A 312 11.55 -9.51 17.07
C PHE A 312 12.24 -8.53 17.99
N GLY A 313 13.57 -8.49 17.92
CA GLY A 313 14.39 -7.66 18.81
C GLY A 313 14.49 -8.20 20.22
N THR A 314 15.39 -7.62 21.00
CA THR A 314 15.73 -8.07 22.36
C THR A 314 15.51 -6.98 23.42
N GLY A 315 14.93 -5.84 23.02
CA GLY A 315 14.69 -4.69 23.90
C GLY A 315 13.52 -4.90 24.88
N PRO A 316 13.20 -3.89 25.70
CA PRO A 316 12.01 -3.90 26.54
C PRO A 316 10.72 -3.90 25.70
N ALA A 317 9.59 -4.20 26.34
CA ALA A 317 8.29 -3.99 25.74
C ALA A 317 8.09 -2.47 25.45
N PRO A 318 7.48 -2.11 24.30
CA PRO A 318 7.31 -0.71 23.98
C PRO A 318 6.21 -0.06 24.83
N GLY A 319 6.42 1.19 25.21
CA GLY A 319 5.41 2.03 25.85
C GLY A 319 4.95 3.17 24.94
N VAL A 320 4.28 4.15 25.54
CA VAL A 320 3.76 5.34 24.86
C VAL A 320 4.88 6.14 24.16
N ALA A 321 6.04 6.25 24.79
CA ALA A 321 7.19 6.96 24.23
C ALA A 321 7.73 6.26 22.97
N GLU A 322 7.77 4.92 22.98
CA GLU A 322 8.22 4.11 21.87
C GLU A 322 7.21 4.15 20.70
N LEU A 323 5.91 4.12 20.99
CA LEU A 323 4.88 4.29 19.97
C LEU A 323 5.00 5.68 19.29
N GLN A 324 5.25 6.73 20.06
CA GLN A 324 5.50 8.06 19.51
C GLN A 324 6.76 8.09 18.63
N ARG A 325 7.84 7.44 19.06
CA ARG A 325 9.07 7.34 18.27
C ARG A 325 8.84 6.53 16.99
N GLY A 326 8.04 5.45 17.05
CA GLY A 326 7.65 4.64 15.90
C GLY A 326 6.88 5.46 14.86
N LEU A 327 5.93 6.29 15.31
CA LEU A 327 5.18 7.16 14.42
C LEU A 327 6.08 8.22 13.73
N ARG A 328 7.06 8.76 14.46
CA ARG A 328 8.09 9.66 13.88
C ARG A 328 8.98 8.93 12.88
N LEU A 329 9.41 7.72 13.22
CA LEU A 329 10.22 6.86 12.35
C LEU A 329 9.49 6.59 11.02
N TYR A 330 8.20 6.28 11.11
CA TYR A 330 7.32 6.10 9.96
C TYR A 330 7.29 7.35 9.05
N VAL A 331 7.09 8.54 9.61
CA VAL A 331 7.07 9.79 8.83
C VAL A 331 8.41 10.03 8.14
N ILE A 332 9.53 9.79 8.84
CA ILE A 332 10.88 9.91 8.24
C ILE A 332 11.06 8.87 7.12
N ALA A 333 10.62 7.62 7.32
CA ALA A 333 10.71 6.56 6.31
C ALA A 333 9.90 6.91 5.05
N CYS A 334 8.70 7.51 5.18
CA CYS A 334 7.97 8.06 4.05
C CYS A 334 8.78 9.15 3.32
N GLY A 335 9.41 10.07 4.05
CA GLY A 335 10.28 11.11 3.47
C GLY A 335 11.47 10.52 2.72
N VAL A 336 12.14 9.51 3.28
CA VAL A 336 13.25 8.79 2.61
C VAL A 336 12.77 8.11 1.33
N MET A 337 11.58 7.49 1.35
CA MET A 337 10.98 6.89 0.16
C MET A 337 10.70 7.95 -0.92
N TRP A 338 10.15 9.11 -0.54
CA TRP A 338 9.90 10.19 -1.49
C TRP A 338 11.19 10.70 -2.14
N LEU A 339 12.26 10.86 -1.35
CA LEU A 339 13.57 11.25 -1.87
C LEU A 339 14.14 10.18 -2.83
N ALA A 340 13.96 8.90 -2.53
CA ALA A 340 14.40 7.82 -3.42
C ALA A 340 13.65 7.85 -4.75
N ILE A 341 12.32 8.04 -4.74
CA ILE A 341 11.51 8.14 -5.96
C ILE A 341 11.89 9.41 -6.75
N ALA A 342 12.12 10.55 -6.08
CA ALA A 342 12.60 11.78 -6.72
C ALA A 342 13.96 11.58 -7.38
N GLY A 343 14.87 10.87 -6.72
CA GLY A 343 16.19 10.51 -7.28
C GLY A 343 16.08 9.68 -8.56
N VAL A 344 15.16 8.71 -8.61
CA VAL A 344 14.86 7.93 -9.81
C VAL A 344 14.33 8.83 -10.94
N GLY A 345 13.42 9.76 -10.62
CA GLY A 345 12.90 10.73 -11.58
C GLY A 345 13.97 11.67 -12.14
N ALA A 346 14.83 12.18 -11.27
CA ALA A 346 15.93 13.05 -11.68
C ALA A 346 16.98 12.32 -12.55
N ALA A 347 17.32 11.08 -12.19
CA ALA A 347 18.24 10.26 -12.98
C ALA A 347 17.68 9.96 -14.37
N GLY A 348 16.38 9.66 -14.49
CA GLY A 348 15.72 9.46 -15.79
C GLY A 348 15.70 10.72 -16.65
N ALA A 349 15.60 11.91 -16.06
CA ALA A 349 15.65 13.17 -16.79
C ALA A 349 17.05 13.53 -17.30
N LEU A 350 18.12 13.04 -16.63
CA LEU A 350 19.52 13.26 -17.03
C LEU A 350 19.98 12.30 -18.12
N CYS A 351 19.34 11.15 -18.30
CA CYS A 351 19.67 10.15 -19.30
C CYS A 351 18.45 9.92 -20.23
N PRO A 352 18.05 10.91 -21.05
CA PRO A 352 16.99 10.68 -22.03
C PRO A 352 17.46 9.65 -23.07
N HIS A 353 16.69 8.58 -23.23
CA HIS A 353 16.91 7.52 -24.21
C HIS A 353 16.51 7.95 -25.63
#